data_44d006e723a1683202e4c4caf5bec28f
#
_entry.id   44d006e723a1683202e4c4caf5bec28f
#
_cell.length_a   1.000
_cell.length_b   1.000
_cell.length_c   1.000
_cell.angle_alpha   90.00
_cell.angle_beta   90.00
_cell.angle_gamma   90.00
#
_symmetry.space_group_name_H-M   'P 1'
#
loop_
_entity.id
_entity.type
_entity.pdbx_description
1 polymer ?
#
loop_
_entity_poly.entity_id
_entity_poly.type
_entity_poly.pdbx_seq_one_letter_code
_entity_poly.pdbx_strand_id
1 'polypeptide(L)'
;VSSLGNKMDRSQAYEDIKDKMTGIMKGKLMMIGFYLRGPVGAPASNPAVEISSSTYVLHSADILYRNVYADFDPEVEKLGHFFTNIHSEGLNRAEDLPRARVFMDRSHLTTYSFNCTYAGNTLLMKKGNHRFAVDRAVYEKRAEQVAEHMFITGIEGPGGRITWMIGAAPSGCGKTTSAMAGDHFVGDDLAQCWIAEDG
;
A
#
# COMPACT_ATOMS: atom_id res chain seq x y z
N VAL A 1 -16.20 0.40 -12.28
CA VAL A 1 -14.76 0.46 -12.31
C VAL A 1 -14.34 0.83 -13.69
N SER A 2 -13.77 2.00 -13.79
CA SER A 2 -13.26 2.52 -15.04
C SER A 2 -12.29 1.51 -15.66
N SER A 3 -12.40 1.33 -16.93
CA SER A 3 -11.43 0.70 -17.80
C SER A 3 -10.09 1.47 -17.81
N LEU A 4 -9.65 1.91 -16.66
CA LEU A 4 -8.45 2.70 -16.47
C LEU A 4 -7.22 1.82 -16.51
N GLY A 5 -6.93 1.34 -17.62
CA GLY A 5 -5.73 0.60 -17.89
C GLY A 5 -5.94 -0.26 -19.11
N ASN A 6 -5.08 -0.13 -20.05
CA ASN A 6 -4.99 -1.08 -21.14
C ASN A 6 -4.74 -2.44 -20.51
N LYS A 7 -5.66 -3.36 -20.68
CA LYS A 7 -5.41 -4.75 -20.33
C LYS A 7 -4.31 -5.22 -21.25
N MET A 8 -3.17 -5.55 -20.68
CA MET A 8 -2.02 -6.09 -21.38
C MET A 8 -1.93 -7.57 -21.03
N ASP A 9 -1.58 -8.39 -22.00
CA ASP A 9 -1.24 -9.77 -21.70
C ASP A 9 -0.06 -9.82 -20.73
N ARG A 10 -0.08 -10.81 -19.84
CA ARG A 10 0.92 -10.91 -18.77
C ARG A 10 2.34 -11.04 -19.32
N SER A 11 2.52 -11.82 -20.35
CA SER A 11 3.83 -12.00 -21.01
C SER A 11 4.34 -10.71 -21.61
N GLN A 12 3.47 -9.96 -22.28
CA GLN A 12 3.80 -8.65 -22.85
C GLN A 12 4.13 -7.63 -21.73
N ALA A 13 3.38 -7.66 -20.64
CA ALA A 13 3.65 -6.78 -19.50
C ALA A 13 5.03 -7.07 -18.87
N TYR A 14 5.41 -8.35 -18.75
CA TYR A 14 6.73 -8.71 -18.24
C TYR A 14 7.88 -8.28 -19.16
N GLU A 15 7.72 -8.45 -20.46
CA GLU A 15 8.73 -7.97 -21.42
C GLU A 15 8.85 -6.44 -21.36
N ASP A 16 7.74 -5.72 -21.26
CA ASP A 16 7.73 -4.26 -21.12
C ASP A 16 8.39 -3.80 -19.80
N ILE A 17 8.11 -4.49 -18.69
CA ILE A 17 8.75 -4.24 -17.40
C ILE A 17 10.26 -4.50 -17.50
N LYS A 18 10.66 -5.64 -18.04
CA LYS A 18 12.05 -6.02 -18.17
C LYS A 18 12.84 -5.03 -19.03
N ASP A 19 12.29 -4.64 -20.17
CA ASP A 19 12.89 -3.65 -21.06
C ASP A 19 13.09 -2.31 -20.34
N LYS A 20 12.06 -1.81 -19.68
CA LYS A 20 12.08 -0.50 -19.02
C LYS A 20 12.88 -0.47 -17.72
N MET A 21 12.94 -1.57 -16.99
CA MET A 21 13.65 -1.64 -15.73
C MET A 21 15.12 -1.99 -15.86
N THR A 22 15.53 -2.64 -16.94
CA THR A 22 16.92 -3.02 -17.16
C THR A 22 17.83 -1.78 -17.15
N GLY A 23 18.70 -1.70 -16.14
CA GLY A 23 19.64 -0.60 -15.99
C GLY A 23 19.05 0.73 -15.52
N ILE A 24 17.76 0.83 -15.19
CA ILE A 24 17.13 2.10 -14.79
C ILE A 24 17.73 2.68 -13.50
N MET A 25 18.28 1.84 -12.64
CA MET A 25 19.00 2.24 -11.41
C MET A 25 20.52 2.22 -11.56
N LYS A 26 21.04 2.02 -12.77
CA LYS A 26 22.49 1.99 -12.99
C LYS A 26 23.14 3.32 -12.56
N GLY A 27 24.17 3.24 -11.71
CA GLY A 27 24.87 4.40 -11.17
C GLY A 27 24.09 5.17 -10.09
N LYS A 28 22.96 4.65 -9.63
CA LYS A 28 22.18 5.20 -8.52
C LYS A 28 22.33 4.32 -7.28
N LEU A 29 22.13 4.92 -6.11
CA LEU A 29 21.99 4.18 -4.88
C LEU A 29 20.64 3.45 -4.91
N MET A 30 20.67 2.14 -4.72
CA MET A 30 19.45 1.34 -4.50
C MET A 30 19.26 1.17 -2.99
N MET A 31 18.12 1.58 -2.51
CA MET A 31 17.75 1.47 -1.10
C MET A 31 16.60 0.48 -0.95
N ILE A 32 16.59 -0.22 0.18
CA ILE A 32 15.56 -1.20 0.52
C ILE A 32 15.00 -0.85 1.89
N GLY A 33 13.69 -0.70 1.98
CA GLY A 33 12.96 -0.50 3.23
C GLY A 33 12.02 -1.66 3.52
N PHE A 34 11.86 -1.98 4.80
CA PHE A 34 11.00 -3.04 5.31
C PHE A 34 9.88 -2.44 6.13
N TYR A 35 8.66 -2.62 5.68
CA TYR A 35 7.50 -1.93 6.22
C TYR A 35 6.37 -2.88 6.57
N LEU A 36 5.52 -2.44 7.48
CA LEU A 36 4.31 -3.14 7.85
C LEU A 36 3.11 -2.20 7.71
N ARG A 37 2.11 -2.61 6.97
CA ARG A 37 0.79 -2.02 7.01
C ARG A 37 -0.03 -2.73 8.08
N GLY A 38 -0.48 -2.01 9.07
CA GLY A 38 -1.14 -2.55 10.25
C GLY A 38 -0.23 -2.64 11.48
N PRO A 39 -0.76 -2.95 12.65
CA PRO A 39 0.02 -3.15 13.86
C PRO A 39 0.89 -4.41 13.79
N VAL A 40 2.07 -4.38 14.43
CA VAL A 40 2.92 -5.56 14.59
C VAL A 40 2.12 -6.63 15.35
N GLY A 41 2.18 -7.87 14.87
CA GLY A 41 1.47 -8.99 15.48
C GLY A 41 -0.02 -9.10 15.14
N ALA A 42 -0.63 -8.10 14.50
CA ALA A 42 -2.05 -8.18 14.16
C ALA A 42 -2.34 -9.22 13.06
N PRO A 43 -3.49 -9.90 13.08
CA PRO A 43 -3.82 -10.96 12.11
C PRO A 43 -3.86 -10.50 10.66
N ALA A 44 -4.16 -9.24 10.41
CA ALA A 44 -4.26 -8.66 9.07
C ALA A 44 -3.12 -7.71 8.72
N SER A 45 -2.02 -7.76 9.44
CA SER A 45 -0.82 -7.01 9.09
C SER A 45 -0.26 -7.49 7.75
N ASN A 46 0.24 -6.55 6.96
CA ASN A 46 0.77 -6.85 5.63
C ASN A 46 2.21 -6.36 5.53
N PRO A 47 3.19 -7.25 5.66
CA PRO A 47 4.59 -6.91 5.46
C PRO A 47 4.87 -6.56 4.00
N ALA A 48 5.72 -5.59 3.79
CA ALA A 48 6.09 -5.11 2.46
C ALA A 48 7.55 -4.68 2.39
N VAL A 49 8.15 -4.91 1.24
CA VAL A 49 9.47 -4.40 0.88
C VAL A 49 9.31 -3.29 -0.16
N GLU A 50 9.92 -2.16 0.09
CA GLU A 50 10.06 -1.06 -0.88
C GLU A 50 11.51 -1.00 -1.37
N ILE A 51 11.70 -1.12 -2.68
CA ILE A 51 13.01 -0.99 -3.32
C ILE A 51 12.97 0.27 -4.18
N SER A 52 13.83 1.24 -3.88
CA SER A 52 13.81 2.52 -4.59
C SER A 52 15.20 3.12 -4.77
N SER A 53 15.35 3.91 -5.81
CA SER A 53 16.49 4.81 -6.01
C SER A 53 16.29 6.20 -5.39
N SER A 54 15.15 6.45 -4.75
CA SER A 54 14.76 7.75 -4.18
C SER A 54 14.68 7.68 -2.65
N THR A 55 15.55 8.44 -1.98
CA THR A 55 15.50 8.62 -0.51
C THR A 55 14.17 9.21 -0.06
N TYR A 56 13.61 10.09 -0.87
CA TYR A 56 12.33 10.71 -0.60
C TYR A 56 11.19 9.68 -0.49
N VAL A 57 11.19 8.68 -1.37
CA VAL A 57 10.18 7.61 -1.37
C VAL A 57 10.28 6.79 -0.10
N LEU A 58 11.49 6.38 0.29
CA LEU A 58 11.71 5.61 1.52
C LEU A 58 11.36 6.42 2.77
N HIS A 59 11.77 7.68 2.83
CA HIS A 59 11.44 8.55 3.94
C HIS A 59 9.91 8.76 4.08
N SER A 60 9.22 8.94 2.95
CA SER A 60 7.76 9.04 2.98
C SER A 60 7.09 7.74 3.41
N ALA A 61 7.66 6.60 3.05
CA ALA A 61 7.19 5.30 3.52
C ALA A 61 7.41 5.14 5.03
N ASP A 62 8.52 5.62 5.58
CA ASP A 62 8.77 5.64 7.04
C ASP A 62 7.74 6.46 7.82
N ILE A 63 7.21 7.53 7.22
CA ILE A 63 6.18 8.36 7.85
C ILE A 63 4.80 7.68 7.79
N LEU A 64 4.50 6.99 6.69
CA LEU A 64 3.17 6.44 6.42
C LEU A 64 2.97 5.02 6.96
N TYR A 65 4.05 4.29 7.15
CA TYR A 65 4.03 2.89 7.57
C TYR A 65 4.98 2.67 8.74
N ARG A 66 4.88 1.51 9.35
CA ARG A 66 5.81 1.11 10.40
C ARG A 66 7.05 0.52 9.74
N ASN A 67 8.21 1.08 10.03
CA ASN A 67 9.48 0.43 9.73
C ASN A 67 9.65 -0.77 10.68
N VAL A 68 9.81 -1.96 10.12
CA VAL A 68 9.82 -3.21 10.89
C VAL A 68 11.00 -4.09 10.51
N TYR A 69 12.15 -3.50 10.25
CA TYR A 69 13.33 -4.27 9.83
C TYR A 69 13.63 -5.46 10.77
N ALA A 70 13.53 -5.26 12.07
CA ALA A 70 13.81 -6.29 13.05
C ALA A 70 12.67 -7.35 13.19
N ASP A 71 11.44 -6.96 12.89
CA ASP A 71 10.25 -7.80 13.04
C ASP A 71 9.72 -8.33 11.70
N PHE A 72 10.42 -8.06 10.61
CA PHE A 72 9.92 -8.38 9.27
C PHE A 72 9.76 -9.88 9.04
N ASP A 73 10.79 -10.65 9.36
CA ASP A 73 10.76 -12.10 9.13
C ASP A 73 9.66 -12.79 9.95
N PRO A 74 9.47 -12.52 11.25
CA PRO A 74 8.32 -13.03 12.00
C PRO A 74 6.95 -12.70 11.40
N GLU A 75 6.78 -11.47 10.90
CA GLU A 75 5.52 -11.08 10.27
C GLU A 75 5.30 -11.79 8.92
N VAL A 76 6.37 -12.00 8.14
CA VAL A 76 6.31 -12.77 6.89
C VAL A 76 5.99 -14.24 7.15
N GLU A 77 6.63 -14.86 8.14
CA GLU A 77 6.36 -16.24 8.52
C GLU A 77 4.90 -16.45 8.91
N LYS A 78 4.36 -15.54 9.70
CA LYS A 78 2.96 -15.55 10.13
C LYS A 78 1.97 -15.43 8.98
N LEU A 79 2.22 -14.56 8.03
CA LEU A 79 1.33 -14.29 6.89
C LEU A 79 1.55 -15.26 5.73
N GLY A 80 2.74 -15.84 5.61
CA GLY A 80 3.15 -16.72 4.51
C GLY A 80 3.51 -15.98 3.21
N HIS A 81 3.50 -14.65 3.20
CA HIS A 81 3.90 -13.83 2.05
C HIS A 81 4.20 -12.38 2.47
N PHE A 82 4.79 -11.63 1.55
CA PHE A 82 4.97 -10.18 1.65
C PHE A 82 4.70 -9.51 0.30
N PHE A 83 4.47 -8.23 0.34
CA PHE A 83 4.31 -7.41 -0.85
C PHE A 83 5.63 -6.78 -1.25
N THR A 84 5.87 -6.63 -2.54
CA THR A 84 7.05 -5.96 -3.06
C THR A 84 6.65 -4.75 -3.88
N ASN A 85 7.32 -3.63 -3.66
CA ASN A 85 7.18 -2.44 -4.47
C ASN A 85 8.56 -2.07 -5.00
N ILE A 86 8.70 -1.97 -6.32
CA ILE A 86 9.93 -1.61 -6.98
C ILE A 86 9.71 -0.28 -7.69
N HIS A 87 10.46 0.71 -7.30
CA HIS A 87 10.31 2.08 -7.74
C HIS A 87 11.62 2.65 -8.29
N SER A 88 11.53 3.37 -9.39
CA SER A 88 12.58 4.24 -9.89
C SER A 88 11.98 5.51 -10.48
N GLU A 89 12.53 6.66 -10.12
CA GLU A 89 12.15 7.95 -10.72
C GLU A 89 12.77 8.16 -12.11
N GLY A 90 13.53 7.19 -12.62
CA GLY A 90 14.22 7.33 -13.89
C GLY A 90 15.25 8.47 -13.85
N LEU A 91 15.29 9.28 -14.88
CA LEU A 91 16.13 10.49 -14.93
C LEU A 91 15.43 11.72 -14.32
N ASN A 92 14.18 11.57 -13.91
CA ASN A 92 13.36 12.64 -13.34
C ASN A 92 13.30 13.89 -14.23
N ARG A 93 13.08 13.68 -15.51
CA ARG A 93 12.97 14.75 -16.52
C ARG A 93 11.55 14.82 -17.08
N ALA A 94 11.19 15.95 -17.61
CA ALA A 94 9.88 16.14 -18.26
C ALA A 94 9.62 15.13 -19.39
N GLU A 95 10.67 14.74 -20.11
CA GLU A 95 10.60 13.73 -21.18
C GLU A 95 10.28 12.33 -20.69
N ASP A 96 10.47 12.05 -19.39
CA ASP A 96 10.17 10.75 -18.79
C ASP A 96 8.68 10.59 -18.47
N LEU A 97 7.91 11.67 -18.38
CA LEU A 97 6.49 11.61 -18.05
C LEU A 97 5.68 10.70 -19.01
N PRO A 98 5.88 10.75 -20.34
CA PRO A 98 5.21 9.82 -21.26
C PRO A 98 5.64 8.36 -21.06
N ARG A 99 6.80 8.13 -20.42
CA ARG A 99 7.35 6.80 -20.12
C ARG A 99 6.95 6.30 -18.74
N ALA A 100 6.29 7.12 -17.93
CA ALA A 100 5.81 6.72 -16.61
C ALA A 100 4.88 5.53 -16.71
N ARG A 101 5.16 4.49 -15.94
CA ARG A 101 4.36 3.26 -15.88
C ARG A 101 4.24 2.76 -14.47
N VAL A 102 3.07 2.23 -14.17
CA VAL A 102 2.82 1.45 -12.96
C VAL A 102 2.18 0.13 -13.37
N PHE A 103 2.81 -0.96 -13.00
CA PHE A 103 2.30 -2.29 -13.19
C PHE A 103 2.03 -2.95 -11.85
N MET A 104 0.98 -3.75 -11.79
CA MET A 104 0.61 -4.53 -10.60
C MET A 104 0.53 -6.00 -10.99
N ASP A 105 1.49 -6.78 -10.49
CA ASP A 105 1.49 -8.23 -10.64
C ASP A 105 0.81 -8.88 -9.44
N ARG A 106 -0.42 -9.31 -9.62
CA ARG A 106 -1.20 -9.98 -8.57
C ARG A 106 -0.66 -11.35 -8.22
N SER A 107 0.00 -12.02 -9.14
CA SER A 107 0.53 -13.37 -8.90
C SER A 107 1.75 -13.38 -7.99
N HIS A 108 2.56 -12.32 -8.05
CA HIS A 108 3.75 -12.15 -7.23
C HIS A 108 3.59 -11.04 -6.19
N LEU A 109 2.40 -10.48 -6.02
CA LEU A 109 2.12 -9.37 -5.10
C LEU A 109 3.12 -8.21 -5.24
N THR A 110 3.50 -7.92 -6.49
CA THR A 110 4.54 -6.95 -6.80
C THR A 110 3.99 -5.77 -7.60
N THR A 111 4.31 -4.57 -7.15
CA THR A 111 4.03 -3.34 -7.89
C THR A 111 5.34 -2.79 -8.46
N TYR A 112 5.33 -2.46 -9.73
CA TYR A 112 6.45 -1.83 -10.43
C TYR A 112 6.07 -0.42 -10.81
N SER A 113 6.90 0.56 -10.46
CA SER A 113 6.72 1.96 -10.84
C SER A 113 8.03 2.54 -11.33
N PHE A 114 8.04 3.07 -12.52
CA PHE A 114 9.23 3.68 -13.08
C PHE A 114 8.92 4.93 -13.90
N ASN A 115 9.92 5.80 -13.98
CA ASN A 115 9.82 7.15 -14.52
C ASN A 115 8.68 7.97 -13.85
N CYS A 116 8.38 7.65 -12.61
CA CYS A 116 7.38 8.33 -11.83
C CYS A 116 8.06 9.19 -10.78
N THR A 117 7.68 10.43 -10.71
CA THR A 117 8.09 11.35 -9.65
C THR A 117 7.10 11.29 -8.48
N TYR A 118 7.34 12.08 -7.48
CA TYR A 118 6.70 12.13 -6.19
C TYR A 118 5.20 11.82 -6.12
N ALA A 119 4.36 12.48 -6.88
CA ALA A 119 2.90 12.37 -6.68
C ALA A 119 2.30 10.98 -6.96
N GLY A 120 3.02 10.12 -7.69
CA GLY A 120 2.64 8.74 -7.93
C GLY A 120 3.32 7.73 -7.00
N ASN A 121 4.46 8.08 -6.43
CA ASN A 121 5.43 7.15 -5.85
C ASN A 121 5.31 6.96 -4.36
N THR A 122 5.16 8.03 -3.60
CA THR A 122 4.98 7.94 -2.15
C THR A 122 3.71 7.19 -1.77
N LEU A 123 2.79 7.11 -2.73
CA LEU A 123 1.55 6.35 -2.59
C LEU A 123 1.64 4.95 -3.22
N LEU A 124 2.79 4.55 -3.74
CA LEU A 124 2.91 3.29 -4.46
C LEU A 124 2.65 2.10 -3.55
N MET A 125 3.31 2.03 -2.41
CA MET A 125 3.08 0.98 -1.42
C MET A 125 1.64 1.06 -0.88
N LYS A 126 1.14 2.26 -0.62
CA LYS A 126 -0.25 2.49 -0.24
C LYS A 126 -1.21 1.99 -1.32
N LYS A 127 -1.08 2.46 -2.54
CA LYS A 127 -1.96 2.08 -3.66
C LYS A 127 -1.79 0.63 -4.06
N GLY A 128 -0.56 0.13 -4.13
CA GLY A 128 -0.27 -1.25 -4.48
C GLY A 128 -0.78 -2.22 -3.42
N ASN A 129 -0.30 -2.12 -2.20
CA ASN A 129 -0.69 -3.04 -1.12
C ASN A 129 -2.17 -2.95 -0.78
N HIS A 130 -2.74 -1.73 -0.80
CA HIS A 130 -4.17 -1.58 -0.60
C HIS A 130 -4.97 -2.21 -1.73
N ARG A 131 -4.55 -2.02 -2.98
CA ARG A 131 -5.21 -2.64 -4.12
C ARG A 131 -5.18 -4.17 -4.04
N PHE A 132 -4.08 -4.76 -3.63
CA PHE A 132 -4.02 -6.21 -3.41
C PHE A 132 -4.96 -6.66 -2.29
N ALA A 133 -5.08 -5.89 -1.21
CA ALA A 133 -6.03 -6.17 -0.14
C ALA A 133 -7.49 -6.06 -0.62
N VAL A 134 -7.82 -5.05 -1.41
CA VAL A 134 -9.15 -4.92 -2.04
C VAL A 134 -9.43 -6.10 -2.97
N ASP A 135 -8.47 -6.47 -3.80
CA ASP A 135 -8.62 -7.60 -4.71
C ASP A 135 -8.83 -8.91 -3.95
N ARG A 136 -8.08 -9.13 -2.87
CA ARG A 136 -8.26 -10.30 -2.01
C ARG A 136 -9.65 -10.31 -1.37
N ALA A 137 -10.07 -9.19 -0.78
CA ALA A 137 -11.39 -9.07 -0.17
C ALA A 137 -12.53 -9.33 -1.18
N VAL A 138 -12.40 -8.82 -2.41
CA VAL A 138 -13.43 -8.95 -3.43
C VAL A 138 -13.47 -10.35 -4.05
N TYR A 139 -12.33 -10.96 -4.33
CA TYR A 139 -12.25 -12.18 -5.13
C TYR A 139 -12.04 -13.45 -4.33
N GLU A 140 -11.37 -13.37 -3.18
CA GLU A 140 -10.98 -14.54 -2.39
C GLU A 140 -11.76 -14.63 -1.07
N LYS A 141 -11.99 -13.51 -0.41
CA LYS A 141 -12.55 -13.41 0.94
C LYS A 141 -13.86 -12.64 1.00
N ARG A 142 -14.73 -12.87 0.03
CA ARG A 142 -16.07 -12.28 -0.01
C ARG A 142 -16.84 -12.62 1.27
N ALA A 143 -17.52 -11.61 1.78
CA ALA A 143 -18.28 -11.68 3.05
C ALA A 143 -17.43 -11.87 4.33
N GLU A 144 -16.14 -12.07 4.22
CA GLU A 144 -15.24 -12.20 5.37
C GLU A 144 -14.37 -10.97 5.59
N GLN A 145 -14.03 -10.26 4.50
CA GLN A 145 -13.12 -9.13 4.54
C GLN A 145 -13.62 -7.94 3.72
N VAL A 146 -13.32 -6.75 4.20
CA VAL A 146 -13.49 -5.48 3.48
C VAL A 146 -12.18 -4.71 3.55
N ALA A 147 -11.73 -4.19 2.42
CA ALA A 147 -10.59 -3.30 2.35
C ALA A 147 -10.99 -2.05 1.55
N GLU A 148 -10.95 -0.90 2.18
CA GLU A 148 -11.44 0.35 1.59
C GLU A 148 -10.66 1.58 2.07
N HIS A 149 -10.87 2.68 1.36
CA HIS A 149 -10.33 3.99 1.67
C HIS A 149 -11.15 4.64 2.78
N MET A 150 -10.97 4.15 4.01
CA MET A 150 -11.76 4.49 5.19
C MET A 150 -10.87 4.95 6.34
N PHE A 151 -11.47 5.73 7.26
CA PHE A 151 -10.92 5.95 8.59
C PHE A 151 -11.52 4.97 9.60
N ILE A 152 -10.81 4.76 10.71
CA ILE A 152 -11.27 4.03 11.88
C ILE A 152 -10.98 4.87 13.11
N THR A 153 -11.98 5.07 13.96
CA THR A 153 -11.85 5.77 15.24
C THR A 153 -12.83 5.21 16.27
N GLY A 154 -12.49 5.31 17.56
CA GLY A 154 -13.37 4.94 18.64
C GLY A 154 -13.87 6.19 19.38
N ILE A 155 -15.12 6.17 19.79
CA ILE A 155 -15.76 7.22 20.58
C ILE A 155 -16.18 6.63 21.92
N GLU A 156 -15.78 7.27 23.02
CA GLU A 156 -16.20 6.90 24.35
C GLU A 156 -17.60 7.43 24.66
N GLY A 157 -18.47 6.52 25.04
CA GLY A 157 -19.82 6.82 25.52
C GLY A 157 -19.93 6.76 27.04
N PRO A 158 -21.10 7.06 27.59
CA PRO A 158 -21.38 6.94 29.01
C PRO A 158 -21.02 5.55 29.54
N GLY A 159 -20.35 5.53 30.70
CA GLY A 159 -19.93 4.29 31.37
C GLY A 159 -18.67 3.63 30.74
N GLY A 160 -17.89 4.37 29.96
CA GLY A 160 -16.63 3.88 29.38
C GLY A 160 -16.79 2.92 28.20
N ARG A 161 -17.99 2.83 27.64
CA ARG A 161 -18.24 2.01 26.43
C ARG A 161 -17.64 2.69 25.21
N ILE A 162 -16.74 2.00 24.50
CA ILE A 162 -16.19 2.48 23.24
C ILE A 162 -17.07 2.00 22.07
N THR A 163 -17.48 2.94 21.23
CA THR A 163 -18.13 2.63 19.94
C THR A 163 -17.13 2.87 18.81
N TRP A 164 -16.79 1.83 18.10
CA TRP A 164 -15.90 1.91 16.95
C TRP A 164 -16.66 2.34 15.71
N MET A 165 -16.14 3.30 15.01
CA MET A 165 -16.73 3.87 13.79
C MET A 165 -15.77 3.76 12.63
N ILE A 166 -16.32 3.41 11.49
CA ILE A 166 -15.63 3.35 10.20
C ILE A 166 -16.32 4.32 9.25
N GLY A 167 -15.55 5.14 8.55
CA GLY A 167 -16.13 6.08 7.61
C GLY A 167 -15.36 6.16 6.30
N ALA A 168 -16.09 6.01 5.19
CA ALA A 168 -15.58 6.23 3.84
C ALA A 168 -16.06 7.58 3.31
N ALA A 169 -15.15 8.37 2.79
CA ALA A 169 -15.48 9.65 2.16
C ALA A 169 -14.43 10.01 1.10
N PRO A 170 -14.83 10.74 0.04
CA PRO A 170 -13.90 11.26 -0.95
C PRO A 170 -12.86 12.20 -0.35
N SER A 171 -11.77 12.43 -1.08
CA SER A 171 -10.75 13.41 -0.68
C SER A 171 -11.37 14.79 -0.46
N GLY A 172 -10.96 15.47 0.61
CA GLY A 172 -11.45 16.80 0.97
C GLY A 172 -12.79 16.83 1.73
N CYS A 173 -13.41 15.68 2.01
CA CYS A 173 -14.69 15.61 2.75
C CYS A 173 -14.52 15.57 4.29
N GLY A 174 -13.31 15.76 4.81
CA GLY A 174 -13.07 15.78 6.26
C GLY A 174 -12.83 14.41 6.89
N LYS A 175 -12.45 13.40 6.12
CA LYS A 175 -12.17 12.04 6.60
C LYS A 175 -11.13 12.02 7.73
N THR A 176 -9.98 12.66 7.54
CA THR A 176 -8.93 12.80 8.56
C THR A 176 -9.44 13.55 9.79
N THR A 177 -10.16 14.66 9.59
CA THR A 177 -10.73 15.43 10.68
C THR A 177 -11.71 14.60 11.51
N SER A 178 -12.55 13.81 10.85
CA SER A 178 -13.50 12.92 11.55
C SER A 178 -12.78 11.82 12.32
N ALA A 179 -11.73 11.24 11.76
CA ALA A 179 -10.90 10.25 12.43
C ALA A 179 -10.25 10.81 13.69
N MET A 180 -9.73 12.03 13.63
CA MET A 180 -9.04 12.71 14.73
C MET A 180 -9.99 13.30 15.78
N ALA A 181 -11.28 13.42 15.46
CA ALA A 181 -12.29 13.90 16.41
C ALA A 181 -12.73 12.82 17.40
N GLY A 182 -12.40 11.56 17.18
CA GLY A 182 -12.68 10.48 18.12
C GLY A 182 -11.65 10.41 19.25
N ASP A 183 -12.03 9.76 20.33
CA ASP A 183 -11.18 9.59 21.52
C ASP A 183 -10.04 8.59 21.29
N HIS A 184 -10.25 7.61 20.38
CA HIS A 184 -9.30 6.57 20.05
C HIS A 184 -9.02 6.54 18.55
N PHE A 185 -8.01 7.28 18.13
CA PHE A 185 -7.57 7.31 16.72
C PHE A 185 -6.85 5.99 16.35
N VAL A 186 -7.30 5.36 15.25
CA VAL A 186 -6.66 4.15 14.70
C VAL A 186 -5.97 4.45 13.38
N GLY A 187 -6.68 5.11 12.45
CA GLY A 187 -6.15 5.50 11.16
C GLY A 187 -7.17 6.28 10.35
N ASP A 188 -6.70 7.09 9.40
CA ASP A 188 -7.55 8.06 8.70
C ASP A 188 -7.70 7.79 7.20
N ASP A 189 -7.04 6.75 6.68
CA ASP A 189 -6.91 6.67 5.21
C ASP A 189 -7.23 5.29 4.62
N LEU A 190 -6.62 4.24 5.09
CA LEU A 190 -6.82 2.89 4.58
C LEU A 190 -7.21 1.95 5.72
N ALA A 191 -8.28 1.22 5.55
CA ALA A 191 -8.72 0.21 6.49
C ALA A 191 -8.92 -1.14 5.82
N GLN A 192 -8.55 -2.17 6.54
CA GLN A 192 -8.90 -3.54 6.23
C GLN A 192 -9.60 -4.13 7.45
N CYS A 193 -10.81 -4.63 7.24
CA CYS A 193 -11.62 -5.22 8.28
C CYS A 193 -11.94 -6.66 7.91
N TRP A 194 -12.03 -7.51 8.89
CA TRP A 194 -12.41 -8.92 8.74
C TRP A 194 -13.25 -9.36 9.94
N ILE A 195 -13.97 -10.44 9.75
CA ILE A 195 -14.69 -11.09 10.85
C ILE A 195 -13.68 -11.97 11.57
N ALA A 196 -13.49 -11.75 12.87
CA ALA A 196 -12.65 -12.60 13.70
C ALA A 196 -13.34 -13.93 14.02
N GLU A 197 -12.59 -14.90 14.57
CA GLU A 197 -13.15 -16.23 14.89
C GLU A 197 -14.23 -16.18 15.98
N ASP A 198 -14.18 -15.15 16.81
CA ASP A 198 -15.14 -14.91 17.90
C ASP A 198 -16.29 -13.95 17.50
N GLY A 199 -16.36 -13.54 16.24
CA GLY A 199 -17.42 -12.70 15.68
C GLY A 199 -17.03 -11.24 15.51
#